data_a1232ca54fc08673bc5580a090c78650
#
_entry.id   a1232ca54fc08673bc5580a090c78650
#
_cell.length_a   1.000
_cell.length_b   1.000
_cell.length_c   1.000
_cell.angle_alpha   90.00
_cell.angle_beta   90.00
_cell.angle_gamma   90.00
#
_symmetry.space_group_name_H-M   'P 1'
#
loop_
_entity.id
_entity.type
_entity.pdbx_description
1 polymer ?
#
loop_
_entity_poly.entity_id
_entity_poly.type
_entity_poly.pdbx_seq_one_letter_code
_entity_poly.pdbx_strand_id
1 'polypeptide(L)'
;MQDQAFKCVMEFTKKYNIDESHSLKHSMEVQRFAENIYVSELGLNPSLLTQKNIIIASAILHDMCDRKYVSDEATAIREMREYMAAFLTEGELDAIVSIITTMSYSKVKKNGYPDVGEYKLAYHIVREADLLAAYDIDRCIIYGMSVDKLAYSVAVERANVLFVDRVMKYRSDGLFVTEWSKAKSLELHNSSAI
;
A
#
# COMPACT_ATOMS: atom_id res chain seq x y z
N MET A 1 0.18 6.19 -18.01
CA MET A 1 0.82 5.97 -16.71
C MET A 1 0.21 4.78 -15.97
N GLN A 2 -1.07 4.80 -15.57
CA GLN A 2 -1.70 3.75 -14.74
C GLN A 2 -1.58 2.33 -15.33
N ASP A 3 -1.93 2.13 -16.60
CA ASP A 3 -1.80 0.83 -17.27
C ASP A 3 -0.36 0.29 -17.23
N GLN A 4 0.61 1.20 -17.33
CA GLN A 4 2.02 0.82 -17.28
C GLN A 4 2.45 0.42 -15.87
N ALA A 5 1.95 1.11 -14.84
CA ALA A 5 2.20 0.73 -13.45
C ALA A 5 1.65 -0.69 -13.16
N PHE A 6 0.45 -1.03 -13.63
CA PHE A 6 -0.07 -2.39 -13.49
C PHE A 6 0.74 -3.44 -14.29
N LYS A 7 1.24 -3.10 -15.48
CA LYS A 7 2.17 -3.98 -16.21
C LYS A 7 3.47 -4.20 -15.43
N CYS A 8 4.01 -3.15 -14.81
CA CYS A 8 5.16 -3.24 -13.92
C CYS A 8 4.89 -4.23 -12.76
N VAL A 9 3.72 -4.12 -12.10
CA VAL A 9 3.30 -5.08 -11.06
C VAL A 9 3.30 -6.51 -11.58
N MET A 10 2.72 -6.76 -12.76
CA MET A 10 2.67 -8.12 -13.35
C MET A 10 4.06 -8.68 -13.62
N GLU A 11 4.98 -7.86 -14.12
CA GLU A 11 6.35 -8.28 -14.40
C GLU A 11 7.15 -8.52 -13.12
N PHE A 12 7.04 -7.61 -12.13
CA PHE A 12 7.72 -7.73 -10.84
C PHE A 12 7.20 -8.93 -10.04
N THR A 13 5.87 -9.13 -10.02
CA THR A 13 5.25 -10.30 -9.38
C THR A 13 5.86 -11.60 -9.92
N LYS A 14 6.00 -11.71 -11.23
CA LYS A 14 6.60 -12.88 -11.87
C LYS A 14 8.10 -12.99 -11.59
N LYS A 15 8.84 -11.87 -11.70
CA LYS A 15 10.30 -11.83 -11.53
C LYS A 15 10.73 -12.16 -10.11
N TYR A 16 10.08 -11.56 -9.13
CA TYR A 16 10.44 -11.67 -7.72
C TYR A 16 9.59 -12.69 -6.95
N ASN A 17 8.75 -13.46 -7.67
CA ASN A 17 7.88 -14.47 -7.09
C ASN A 17 7.00 -13.92 -5.94
N ILE A 18 6.43 -12.72 -6.14
CA ILE A 18 5.52 -12.09 -5.19
C ILE A 18 4.22 -12.89 -5.18
N ASP A 19 3.77 -13.34 -4.02
CA ASP A 19 2.55 -14.13 -3.87
C ASP A 19 1.26 -13.31 -4.04
N GLU A 20 0.13 -14.00 -4.15
CA GLU A 20 -1.17 -13.37 -4.43
C GLU A 20 -1.60 -12.34 -3.38
N SER A 21 -1.12 -12.43 -2.14
CA SER A 21 -1.47 -11.49 -1.06
C SER A 21 -0.93 -10.07 -1.30
N HIS A 22 0.13 -9.93 -2.13
CA HIS A 22 0.81 -8.66 -2.45
C HIS A 22 0.94 -8.41 -3.97
N SER A 23 0.16 -9.13 -4.78
CA SER A 23 0.24 -9.04 -6.23
C SER A 23 -0.83 -8.11 -6.84
N LEU A 24 -1.20 -8.35 -8.08
CA LEU A 24 -2.05 -7.49 -8.89
C LEU A 24 -3.41 -7.16 -8.23
N LYS A 25 -4.09 -8.16 -7.63
CA LYS A 25 -5.40 -7.94 -6.97
C LYS A 25 -5.27 -6.91 -5.85
N HIS A 26 -4.24 -7.05 -5.01
CA HIS A 26 -3.99 -6.12 -3.92
C HIS A 26 -3.64 -4.71 -4.44
N SER A 27 -2.76 -4.60 -5.43
CA SER A 27 -2.44 -3.32 -6.06
C SER A 27 -3.68 -2.61 -6.63
N MET A 28 -4.61 -3.36 -7.25
CA MET A 28 -5.88 -2.81 -7.74
C MET A 28 -6.80 -2.34 -6.60
N GLU A 29 -6.81 -3.05 -5.49
CA GLU A 29 -7.61 -2.69 -4.32
C GLU A 29 -7.08 -1.42 -3.65
N VAL A 30 -5.78 -1.35 -3.41
CA VAL A 30 -5.12 -0.17 -2.84
C VAL A 30 -5.28 1.04 -3.76
N GLN A 31 -5.14 0.86 -5.08
CA GLN A 31 -5.38 1.95 -6.05
C GLN A 31 -6.82 2.49 -5.96
N ARG A 32 -7.84 1.62 -5.85
CA ARG A 32 -9.24 2.08 -5.72
C ARG A 32 -9.48 2.84 -4.43
N PHE A 33 -8.93 2.38 -3.30
CA PHE A 33 -9.01 3.15 -2.06
C PHE A 33 -8.29 4.49 -2.17
N ALA A 34 -7.08 4.52 -2.73
CA ALA A 34 -6.31 5.76 -2.91
C ALA A 34 -7.07 6.76 -3.80
N GLU A 35 -7.73 6.31 -4.87
CA GLU A 35 -8.52 7.16 -5.74
C GLU A 35 -9.75 7.74 -5.03
N ASN A 36 -10.46 6.95 -4.22
CA ASN A 36 -11.59 7.43 -3.44
C ASN A 36 -11.16 8.48 -2.41
N ILE A 37 -10.06 8.25 -1.69
CA ILE A 37 -9.51 9.21 -0.73
C ILE A 37 -9.08 10.48 -1.48
N TYR A 38 -8.35 10.35 -2.58
CA TYR A 38 -7.91 11.47 -3.42
C TYR A 38 -9.08 12.34 -3.87
N VAL A 39 -10.15 11.75 -4.39
CA VAL A 39 -11.35 12.48 -4.85
C VAL A 39 -12.01 13.21 -3.67
N SER A 40 -12.09 12.59 -2.50
CA SER A 40 -12.66 13.21 -1.31
C SER A 40 -11.83 14.41 -0.81
N GLU A 41 -10.50 14.29 -0.87
CA GLU A 41 -9.59 15.34 -0.38
C GLU A 41 -9.38 16.48 -1.39
N LEU A 42 -9.59 16.23 -2.69
CA LEU A 42 -9.28 17.17 -3.77
C LEU A 42 -9.99 18.52 -3.63
N GLY A 43 -11.26 18.51 -3.19
CA GLY A 43 -12.04 19.73 -3.01
C GLY A 43 -11.50 20.66 -1.93
N LEU A 44 -10.86 20.11 -0.91
CA LEU A 44 -10.25 20.86 0.20
C LEU A 44 -8.77 21.18 -0.07
N ASN A 45 -8.13 20.39 -0.91
CA ASN A 45 -6.68 20.44 -1.18
C ASN A 45 -6.39 20.46 -2.68
N PRO A 46 -6.65 21.58 -3.40
CA PRO A 46 -6.49 21.66 -4.86
C PRO A 46 -5.06 21.34 -5.36
N SER A 47 -4.04 21.50 -4.52
CA SER A 47 -2.65 21.11 -4.84
C SER A 47 -2.48 19.63 -5.17
N LEU A 48 -3.41 18.77 -4.71
CA LEU A 48 -3.41 17.34 -5.07
C LEU A 48 -3.59 17.09 -6.57
N LEU A 49 -4.11 18.05 -7.35
CA LEU A 49 -4.23 17.91 -8.81
C LEU A 49 -2.89 17.58 -9.48
N THR A 50 -1.82 18.23 -9.05
CA THR A 50 -0.47 18.01 -9.59
C THR A 50 0.19 16.75 -9.05
N GLN A 51 -0.36 16.16 -7.99
CA GLN A 51 0.17 14.98 -7.31
C GLN A 51 -0.59 13.69 -7.67
N LYS A 52 -1.60 13.75 -8.54
CA LYS A 52 -2.44 12.61 -8.89
C LYS A 52 -1.61 11.41 -9.38
N ASN A 53 -0.65 11.63 -10.28
CA ASN A 53 0.19 10.58 -10.81
C ASN A 53 1.03 9.91 -9.71
N ILE A 54 1.57 10.71 -8.79
CA ILE A 54 2.35 10.22 -7.64
C ILE A 54 1.49 9.33 -6.76
N ILE A 55 0.28 9.77 -6.40
CA ILE A 55 -0.65 9.01 -5.55
C ILE A 55 -1.01 7.68 -6.21
N ILE A 56 -1.47 7.70 -7.46
CA ILE A 56 -1.94 6.50 -8.16
C ILE A 56 -0.79 5.52 -8.42
N ALA A 57 0.36 6.01 -8.88
CA ALA A 57 1.52 5.14 -9.12
C ALA A 57 2.05 4.55 -7.81
N SER A 58 2.15 5.33 -6.73
CA SER A 58 2.57 4.83 -5.42
C SER A 58 1.62 3.76 -4.89
N ALA A 59 0.30 3.96 -5.01
CA ALA A 59 -0.70 2.98 -4.58
C ALA A 59 -0.58 1.65 -5.35
N ILE A 60 -0.29 1.70 -6.65
CA ILE A 60 -0.13 0.50 -7.48
C ILE A 60 1.19 -0.21 -7.18
N LEU A 61 2.29 0.53 -7.01
CA LEU A 61 3.65 0.01 -6.97
C LEU A 61 4.18 -0.26 -5.54
N HIS A 62 3.42 0.04 -4.49
CA HIS A 62 3.92 0.13 -3.11
C HIS A 62 4.61 -1.13 -2.58
N ASP A 63 4.21 -2.32 -3.03
CA ASP A 63 4.78 -3.60 -2.58
C ASP A 63 5.89 -4.15 -3.49
N MET A 64 6.13 -3.52 -4.67
CA MET A 64 7.01 -4.09 -5.69
C MET A 64 8.49 -4.09 -5.30
N CYS A 65 8.89 -3.26 -4.37
CA CYS A 65 10.26 -3.17 -3.87
C CYS A 65 10.40 -3.61 -2.41
N ASP A 66 9.40 -4.32 -1.84
CA ASP A 66 9.44 -4.75 -0.43
C ASP A 66 10.51 -5.84 -0.23
N ARG A 67 11.33 -5.65 0.81
CA ARG A 67 12.39 -6.58 1.23
C ARG A 67 11.91 -8.00 1.58
N LYS A 68 10.61 -8.19 1.75
CA LYS A 68 10.04 -9.54 1.89
C LYS A 68 10.25 -10.39 0.64
N TYR A 69 10.31 -9.75 -0.53
CA TYR A 69 10.39 -10.41 -1.83
C TYR A 69 11.69 -10.15 -2.58
N VAL A 70 12.28 -8.97 -2.38
CA VAL A 70 13.48 -8.57 -3.10
C VAL A 70 14.70 -8.63 -2.17
N SER A 71 15.75 -9.31 -2.57
CA SER A 71 16.99 -9.39 -1.82
C SER A 71 17.80 -8.10 -1.85
N ASP A 72 17.64 -7.32 -2.93
CA ASP A 72 18.26 -6.01 -3.13
C ASP A 72 17.20 -4.96 -3.48
N GLU A 73 16.76 -4.23 -2.45
CA GLU A 73 15.78 -3.15 -2.57
C GLU A 73 16.25 -2.04 -3.52
N ALA A 74 17.55 -1.70 -3.51
CA ALA A 74 18.09 -0.64 -4.36
C ALA A 74 18.04 -1.01 -5.85
N THR A 75 18.33 -2.26 -6.17
CA THR A 75 18.19 -2.77 -7.55
C THR A 75 16.73 -2.81 -7.99
N ALA A 76 15.80 -3.28 -7.14
CA ALA A 76 14.39 -3.30 -7.48
C ALA A 76 13.82 -1.88 -7.70
N ILE A 77 14.21 -0.92 -6.87
CA ILE A 77 13.83 0.49 -7.04
C ILE A 77 14.36 1.05 -8.36
N ARG A 78 15.63 0.80 -8.70
CA ARG A 78 16.21 1.26 -9.98
C ARG A 78 15.44 0.68 -11.17
N GLU A 79 15.16 -0.62 -11.18
CA GLU A 79 14.38 -1.27 -12.25
C GLU A 79 12.97 -0.70 -12.37
N MET A 80 12.29 -0.46 -11.26
CA MET A 80 10.97 0.17 -11.25
C MET A 80 11.03 1.59 -11.84
N ARG A 81 12.05 2.39 -11.47
CA ARG A 81 12.27 3.73 -12.04
C ARG A 81 12.49 3.65 -13.54
N GLU A 82 13.38 2.78 -14.01
CA GLU A 82 13.65 2.57 -15.44
C GLU A 82 12.38 2.16 -16.20
N TYR A 83 11.56 1.28 -15.63
CA TYR A 83 10.29 0.84 -16.20
C TYR A 83 9.29 1.99 -16.37
N MET A 84 9.24 2.90 -15.40
CA MET A 84 8.28 4.00 -15.35
C MET A 84 8.80 5.32 -15.97
N ALA A 85 10.08 5.43 -16.32
CA ALA A 85 10.73 6.68 -16.75
C ALA A 85 10.12 7.35 -17.99
N ALA A 86 9.48 6.57 -18.88
CA ALA A 86 8.78 7.13 -20.04
C ALA A 86 7.42 7.78 -19.70
N PHE A 87 6.90 7.61 -18.48
CA PHE A 87 5.55 7.98 -18.07
C PHE A 87 5.50 8.92 -16.88
N LEU A 88 6.60 9.08 -16.17
CA LEU A 88 6.76 9.89 -14.96
C LEU A 88 8.05 10.67 -15.02
N THR A 89 8.04 11.88 -14.49
CA THR A 89 9.24 12.70 -14.35
C THR A 89 10.14 12.17 -13.23
N GLU A 90 11.42 12.56 -13.23
CA GLU A 90 12.35 12.19 -12.14
C GLU A 90 11.85 12.65 -10.76
N GLY A 91 11.28 13.87 -10.67
CA GLY A 91 10.71 14.37 -9.42
C GLY A 91 9.51 13.54 -8.92
N GLU A 92 8.63 13.11 -9.84
CA GLU A 92 7.53 12.19 -9.49
C GLU A 92 8.07 10.82 -9.03
N LEU A 93 9.08 10.29 -9.70
CA LEU A 93 9.73 9.03 -9.32
C LEU A 93 10.39 9.12 -7.95
N ASP A 94 11.06 10.25 -7.64
CA ASP A 94 11.65 10.47 -6.31
C ASP A 94 10.58 10.51 -5.21
N ALA A 95 9.47 11.20 -5.45
CA ALA A 95 8.35 11.25 -4.52
C ALA A 95 7.72 9.86 -4.31
N ILE A 96 7.50 9.10 -5.39
CA ILE A 96 6.97 7.72 -5.33
C ILE A 96 7.89 6.83 -4.49
N VAL A 97 9.20 6.84 -4.76
CA VAL A 97 10.19 6.05 -4.01
C VAL A 97 10.17 6.44 -2.53
N SER A 98 10.15 7.73 -2.21
CA SER A 98 10.06 8.21 -0.83
C SER A 98 8.82 7.69 -0.11
N ILE A 99 7.65 7.69 -0.78
CA ILE A 99 6.40 7.19 -0.23
C ILE A 99 6.48 5.68 0.01
N ILE A 100 6.73 4.88 -1.04
CA ILE A 100 6.64 3.42 -0.95
C ILE A 100 7.70 2.80 -0.03
N THR A 101 8.87 3.43 0.09
CA THR A 101 9.94 2.92 0.97
C THR A 101 9.73 3.23 2.45
N THR A 102 8.79 4.11 2.80
CA THR A 102 8.60 4.57 4.18
C THR A 102 7.19 4.31 4.76
N MET A 103 6.20 4.02 3.91
CA MET A 103 4.78 4.00 4.32
C MET A 103 4.32 2.77 5.10
N SER A 104 5.07 1.66 5.08
CA SER A 104 4.60 0.42 5.71
C SER A 104 4.34 0.59 7.21
N TYR A 105 3.31 -0.09 7.72
CA TYR A 105 2.91 -0.03 9.12
C TYR A 105 4.09 -0.23 10.08
N SER A 106 4.96 -1.22 9.82
CA SER A 106 6.10 -1.51 10.67
C SER A 106 7.16 -0.40 10.67
N LYS A 107 7.40 0.24 9.52
CA LYS A 107 8.32 1.37 9.40
C LYS A 107 7.78 2.59 10.13
N VAL A 108 6.50 2.92 9.94
CA VAL A 108 5.85 4.03 10.64
C VAL A 108 5.83 3.81 12.16
N LYS A 109 5.50 2.59 12.61
CA LYS A 109 5.50 2.27 14.04
C LYS A 109 6.88 2.41 14.68
N LYS A 110 7.95 2.07 13.93
CA LYS A 110 9.34 2.15 14.42
C LYS A 110 9.91 3.56 14.36
N ASN A 111 9.67 4.28 13.28
CA ASN A 111 10.40 5.52 12.94
C ASN A 111 9.53 6.79 12.99
N GLY A 112 8.20 6.66 13.17
CA GLY A 112 7.24 7.74 12.96
C GLY A 112 6.99 8.02 11.47
N TYR A 113 6.28 9.12 11.21
CA TYR A 113 6.05 9.58 9.84
C TYR A 113 7.30 10.28 9.28
N PRO A 114 7.66 10.00 8.01
CA PRO A 114 8.78 10.70 7.37
C PRO A 114 8.39 12.15 7.08
N ASP A 115 9.41 13.00 6.97
CA ASP A 115 9.24 14.30 6.33
C ASP A 115 9.30 14.13 4.80
N VAL A 116 8.17 14.27 4.16
CA VAL A 116 8.01 14.17 2.69
C VAL A 116 7.61 15.52 2.07
N GLY A 117 7.78 16.61 2.83
CA GLY A 117 7.53 17.97 2.37
C GLY A 117 6.10 18.16 1.85
N GLU A 118 5.97 18.72 0.64
CA GLU A 118 4.67 18.99 -0.01
C GLU A 118 3.85 17.73 -0.30
N TYR A 119 4.45 16.54 -0.33
CA TYR A 119 3.77 15.27 -0.60
C TYR A 119 3.15 14.63 0.65
N LYS A 120 3.09 15.34 1.78
CA LYS A 120 2.57 14.79 3.05
C LYS A 120 1.16 14.23 2.92
N LEU A 121 0.26 14.93 2.23
CA LEU A 121 -1.10 14.43 2.05
C LEU A 121 -1.14 13.26 1.07
N ALA A 122 -0.39 13.32 -0.03
CA ALA A 122 -0.24 12.19 -0.96
C ALA A 122 0.27 10.93 -0.24
N TYR A 123 1.27 11.08 0.63
CA TYR A 123 1.78 10.00 1.48
C TYR A 123 0.68 9.39 2.36
N HIS A 124 -0.13 10.22 3.04
CA HIS A 124 -1.23 9.70 3.87
C HIS A 124 -2.30 9.00 3.04
N ILE A 125 -2.66 9.53 1.87
CA ILE A 125 -3.64 8.90 0.96
C ILE A 125 -3.20 7.49 0.60
N VAL A 126 -1.95 7.30 0.16
CA VAL A 126 -1.43 5.99 -0.25
C VAL A 126 -1.33 5.02 0.94
N ARG A 127 -0.78 5.49 2.05
CA ARG A 127 -0.64 4.69 3.28
C ARG A 127 -1.99 4.24 3.85
N GLU A 128 -2.97 5.13 3.87
CA GLU A 128 -4.30 4.82 4.38
C GLU A 128 -5.05 3.87 3.46
N ALA A 129 -4.83 3.97 2.15
CA ALA A 129 -5.38 3.02 1.17
C ALA A 129 -4.88 1.59 1.42
N ASP A 130 -3.58 1.40 1.70
CA ASP A 130 -3.02 0.10 2.06
C ASP A 130 -3.56 -0.41 3.40
N LEU A 131 -3.67 0.47 4.42
CA LEU A 131 -4.28 0.11 5.70
C LEU A 131 -5.75 -0.31 5.58
N LEU A 132 -6.51 0.31 4.68
CA LEU A 132 -7.91 -0.09 4.41
C LEU A 132 -7.96 -1.45 3.71
N ALA A 133 -7.07 -1.72 2.76
CA ALA A 133 -6.96 -3.02 2.11
C ALA A 133 -6.53 -4.13 3.07
N ALA A 134 -5.89 -3.81 4.20
CA ALA A 134 -5.51 -4.79 5.21
C ALA A 134 -6.70 -5.38 5.98
N TYR A 135 -7.92 -4.83 5.84
CA TYR A 135 -9.14 -5.44 6.40
C TYR A 135 -9.57 -6.71 5.63
N ASP A 136 -8.98 -7.02 4.47
CA ASP A 136 -9.11 -8.34 3.83
C ASP A 136 -8.21 -9.37 4.54
N ILE A 137 -8.81 -10.13 5.48
CA ILE A 137 -8.10 -11.14 6.27
C ILE A 137 -7.53 -12.28 5.39
N ASP A 138 -8.16 -12.57 4.25
CA ASP A 138 -7.72 -13.63 3.34
C ASP A 138 -6.29 -13.39 2.85
N ARG A 139 -5.88 -12.13 2.73
CA ARG A 139 -4.47 -11.79 2.39
C ARG A 139 -3.48 -12.36 3.41
N CYS A 140 -3.80 -12.27 4.71
CA CYS A 140 -2.93 -12.81 5.75
C CYS A 140 -2.88 -14.34 5.69
N ILE A 141 -4.01 -15.00 5.37
CA ILE A 141 -4.09 -16.46 5.21
C ILE A 141 -3.25 -16.89 4.01
N ILE A 142 -3.44 -16.24 2.85
CA ILE A 142 -2.69 -16.51 1.62
C ILE A 142 -1.18 -16.35 1.86
N TYR A 143 -0.76 -15.27 2.52
CA TYR A 143 0.64 -15.05 2.89
C TYR A 143 1.19 -16.20 3.75
N GLY A 144 0.47 -16.58 4.80
CA GLY A 144 0.87 -17.69 5.67
C GLY A 144 1.06 -19.01 4.92
N MET A 145 0.16 -19.30 3.98
CA MET A 145 0.25 -20.51 3.15
C MET A 145 1.35 -20.42 2.09
N SER A 146 1.46 -19.28 1.42
CA SER A 146 2.34 -19.12 0.24
C SER A 146 3.79 -18.87 0.63
N VAL A 147 4.05 -18.01 1.62
CA VAL A 147 5.40 -17.60 2.03
C VAL A 147 5.90 -18.42 3.21
N ASP A 148 5.11 -18.50 4.28
CA ASP A 148 5.50 -19.21 5.50
C ASP A 148 5.25 -20.72 5.43
N LYS A 149 4.66 -21.21 4.31
CA LYS A 149 4.39 -22.64 4.04
C LYS A 149 3.53 -23.33 5.11
N LEU A 150 2.64 -22.59 5.75
CA LEU A 150 1.76 -23.11 6.79
C LEU A 150 0.61 -23.94 6.18
N ALA A 151 0.14 -24.94 6.94
CA ALA A 151 -1.12 -25.59 6.65
C ALA A 151 -2.28 -24.57 6.78
N TYR A 152 -3.36 -24.74 6.02
CA TYR A 152 -4.49 -23.80 5.97
C TYR A 152 -5.03 -23.46 7.37
N SER A 153 -5.30 -24.46 8.21
CA SER A 153 -5.84 -24.23 9.57
C SER A 153 -4.91 -23.38 10.44
N VAL A 154 -3.59 -23.60 10.34
CA VAL A 154 -2.58 -22.84 11.09
C VAL A 154 -2.48 -21.40 10.52
N ALA A 155 -2.56 -21.24 9.20
CA ALA A 155 -2.57 -19.93 8.56
C ALA A 155 -3.79 -19.10 8.98
N VAL A 156 -4.97 -19.73 9.09
CA VAL A 156 -6.20 -19.07 9.58
C VAL A 156 -6.06 -18.63 11.02
N GLU A 157 -5.57 -19.51 11.91
CA GLU A 157 -5.35 -19.15 13.32
C GLU A 157 -4.40 -17.96 13.47
N ARG A 158 -3.26 -18.02 12.76
CA ARG A 158 -2.27 -16.94 12.77
C ARG A 158 -2.82 -15.64 12.17
N ALA A 159 -3.58 -15.71 11.08
CA ALA A 159 -4.22 -14.54 10.47
C ALA A 159 -5.20 -13.88 11.44
N ASN A 160 -6.03 -14.65 12.16
CA ASN A 160 -6.94 -14.12 13.17
C ASN A 160 -6.20 -13.40 14.30
N VAL A 161 -5.12 -13.98 14.83
CA VAL A 161 -4.30 -13.31 15.87
C VAL A 161 -3.72 -12.01 15.34
N LEU A 162 -3.12 -12.02 14.15
CA LEU A 162 -2.55 -10.83 13.53
C LEU A 162 -3.61 -9.75 13.27
N PHE A 163 -4.80 -10.17 12.83
CA PHE A 163 -5.90 -9.26 12.54
C PHE A 163 -6.36 -8.53 13.80
N VAL A 164 -6.60 -9.26 14.90
CA VAL A 164 -7.00 -8.67 16.19
C VAL A 164 -5.89 -7.78 16.76
N ASP A 165 -4.65 -8.25 16.74
CA ASP A 165 -3.54 -7.55 17.38
C ASP A 165 -3.03 -6.32 16.60
N ARG A 166 -3.33 -6.25 15.31
CA ARG A 166 -2.84 -5.19 14.43
C ARG A 166 -3.97 -4.44 13.73
N VAL A 167 -4.74 -5.11 12.85
CA VAL A 167 -5.69 -4.43 11.96
C VAL A 167 -6.83 -3.80 12.75
N MET A 168 -7.39 -4.52 13.72
CA MET A 168 -8.47 -4.00 14.56
C MET A 168 -8.04 -2.83 15.46
N LYS A 169 -6.74 -2.58 15.62
CA LYS A 169 -6.18 -1.46 16.39
C LYS A 169 -5.91 -0.22 15.54
N TYR A 170 -5.92 -0.29 14.20
CA TYR A 170 -5.59 0.86 13.35
C TYR A 170 -6.40 2.11 13.67
N ARG A 171 -7.67 1.97 14.03
CA ARG A 171 -8.55 3.09 14.39
C ARG A 171 -8.19 3.68 15.76
N SER A 172 -8.04 2.84 16.78
CA SER A 172 -7.67 3.26 18.14
C SER A 172 -6.27 3.88 18.19
N ASP A 173 -5.37 3.40 17.32
CA ASP A 173 -4.01 3.92 17.18
C ASP A 173 -3.95 5.24 16.36
N GLY A 174 -5.11 5.74 15.88
CA GLY A 174 -5.19 7.01 15.17
C GLY A 174 -4.49 7.03 13.81
N LEU A 175 -4.42 5.88 13.13
CA LEU A 175 -3.66 5.75 11.88
C LEU A 175 -4.37 6.35 10.65
N PHE A 176 -5.65 6.67 10.72
CA PHE A 176 -6.40 7.31 9.67
C PHE A 176 -6.53 8.80 9.93
N VAL A 177 -6.02 9.65 9.06
CA VAL A 177 -6.04 11.11 9.19
C VAL A 177 -7.07 11.76 8.26
N THR A 178 -7.32 11.19 7.08
CA THR A 178 -8.34 11.69 6.15
C THR A 178 -9.75 11.30 6.61
N GLU A 179 -10.72 12.19 6.39
CA GLU A 179 -12.10 11.95 6.87
C GLU A 179 -12.75 10.76 6.16
N TRP A 180 -12.51 10.61 4.85
CA TRP A 180 -13.02 9.47 4.10
C TRP A 180 -12.49 8.14 4.65
N SER A 181 -11.18 8.04 4.94
CA SER A 181 -10.58 6.83 5.49
C SER A 181 -11.09 6.52 6.89
N LYS A 182 -11.31 7.55 7.74
CA LYS A 182 -11.92 7.36 9.07
C LYS A 182 -13.31 6.74 8.95
N ALA A 183 -14.16 7.26 8.05
CA ALA A 183 -15.49 6.73 7.82
C ALA A 183 -15.44 5.30 7.25
N LYS A 184 -14.64 5.08 6.20
CA LYS A 184 -14.50 3.75 5.55
C LYS A 184 -13.90 2.72 6.48
N SER A 185 -12.90 3.08 7.28
CA SER A 185 -12.32 2.16 8.27
C SER A 185 -13.32 1.76 9.36
N LEU A 186 -14.27 2.62 9.73
CA LEU A 186 -15.35 2.26 10.67
C LEU A 186 -16.30 1.23 10.07
N GLU A 187 -16.68 1.41 8.82
CA GLU A 187 -17.50 0.44 8.07
C GLU A 187 -16.82 -0.93 8.01
N LEU A 188 -15.54 -0.96 7.58
CA LEU A 188 -14.77 -2.19 7.47
C LEU A 188 -14.55 -2.85 8.84
N HIS A 189 -14.25 -2.08 9.87
CA HIS A 189 -14.08 -2.56 11.24
C HIS A 189 -15.35 -3.25 11.75
N ASN A 190 -16.51 -2.63 11.56
CA ASN A 190 -17.79 -3.19 12.01
C ASN A 190 -18.18 -4.44 11.22
N SER A 191 -17.87 -4.51 9.92
CA SER A 191 -18.14 -5.70 9.12
C SER A 191 -17.17 -6.87 9.38
N SER A 192 -16.01 -6.58 9.96
CA SER A 192 -14.99 -7.58 10.31
C SER A 192 -15.05 -8.02 11.78
N ALA A 193 -15.82 -7.33 12.63
CA ALA A 193 -16.09 -7.74 14.01
C ALA A 193 -17.08 -8.91 13.98
N ILE A 194 -16.57 -10.14 14.05
CA ILE A 194 -17.33 -11.39 14.17
C ILE A 194 -17.47 -11.76 15.65
#